data_509e5ff1773303252808d57883e8a268
#
_entry.id   509e5ff1773303252808d57883e8a268
#
_cell.length_a   1.000
_cell.length_b   1.000
_cell.length_c   1.000
_cell.angle_alpha   90.00
_cell.angle_beta   90.00
_cell.angle_gamma   90.00
#
_symmetry.space_group_name_H-M   'P 1'
#
loop_
_entity.id
_entity.type
_entity.pdbx_description
1 polymer ?
#
loop_
_entity_poly.entity_id
_entity_poly.type
_entity_poly.pdbx_seq_one_letter_code
_entity_poly.pdbx_strand_id
1 'polypeptide(L)'
;MFDLQGRSTLLRYGTSKTQPMTEPTLETILLVEDEPAVRNLFAQALKRAGYSVYEARNGQEAMKLFDQHGESIDMLLTDMRMPYMGGAELAHHLRGRRRNLKLLCISGYPGNLDAELAIDFLAKPFSRDDLLKKVREVLDK
;
A
#
# COMPACT_ATOMS: atom_id res chain seq x y z
N MET A 1 -19.05 27.80 -1.87
CA MET A 1 -18.83 27.51 -1.68
C MET A 1 -18.36 27.14 -1.02
N PHE A 2 -17.78 27.14 -0.97
CA PHE A 2 -17.38 26.63 -0.79
C PHE A 2 -17.25 26.14 0.03
N ASP A 3 -16.84 26.26 0.27
CA ASP A 3 -16.84 25.75 0.79
C ASP A 3 -16.40 25.70 1.84
N LEU A 4 -15.86 25.89 2.36
CA LEU A 4 -15.44 25.75 2.84
C LEU A 4 -14.73 25.27 3.44
N GLN A 5 -14.14 25.20 3.29
CA GLN A 5 -13.60 24.53 3.27
C GLN A 5 -13.11 24.38 2.94
N GLY A 6 -13.41 25.03 2.54
CA GLY A 6 -13.32 24.76 1.67
C GLY A 6 -13.12 24.42 1.15
N ARG A 7 -13.21 24.71 0.77
CA ARG A 7 -13.45 24.22 -0.07
C ARG A 7 -13.99 24.13 -0.49
N SER A 8 -14.34 24.37 -0.84
CA SER A 8 -15.10 24.20 -1.61
C SER A 8 -15.75 23.80 -1.72
N THR A 9 -16.00 24.02 -1.94
CA THR A 9 -16.86 23.61 -2.42
C THR A 9 -17.35 23.60 -3.00
N LEU A 10 -17.39 24.05 -3.78
CA LEU A 10 -17.89 23.96 -4.70
C LEU A 10 -17.57 23.82 -5.26
N LEU A 11 -17.26 24.08 -5.64
CA LEU A 11 -17.09 23.74 -6.43
C LEU A 11 -16.66 23.19 -6.71
N ARG A 12 -16.54 23.16 -6.82
CA ARG A 12 -16.31 22.43 -7.37
C ARG A 12 -16.84 21.97 -7.86
N TYR A 13 -17.08 22.21 -8.38
CA TYR A 13 -17.65 21.58 -9.04
C TYR A 13 -18.14 21.49 -9.78
N GLY A 14 -18.13 21.62 -10.24
CA GLY A 14 -18.60 21.37 -11.04
C GLY A 14 -18.73 20.80 -11.83
N THR A 15 -18.52 20.70 -12.31
CA THR A 15 -18.68 20.03 -13.00
C THR A 15 -18.73 19.08 -13.16
N SER A 16 -18.44 18.78 -13.41
CA SER A 16 -18.37 17.85 -13.61
C SER A 16 -18.56 16.91 -13.44
N LYS A 17 -18.71 16.56 -13.83
CA LYS A 17 -18.85 15.56 -13.75
C LYS A 17 -18.25 14.60 -13.78
N THR A 18 -17.87 14.37 -13.98
CA THR A 18 -17.16 13.38 -14.07
C THR A 18 -16.13 13.16 -13.39
N GLN A 19 -15.70 13.17 -13.09
CA GLN A 19 -14.83 12.88 -12.49
C GLN A 19 -14.73 12.58 -11.43
N PRO A 20 -14.80 12.66 -11.21
CA PRO A 20 -14.58 12.39 -9.91
C PRO A 20 -13.81 11.29 -9.49
N MET A 21 -13.77 10.38 -10.10
CA MET A 21 -13.04 9.27 -9.77
C MET A 21 -11.63 9.55 -9.65
N THR A 22 -11.31 10.68 -9.98
CA THR A 22 -9.94 11.09 -9.88
C THR A 22 -9.57 11.53 -8.49
N GLU A 23 -10.49 11.52 -7.57
CA GLU A 23 -10.16 11.96 -6.24
C GLU A 23 -9.22 11.01 -5.55
N PRO A 24 -8.02 11.41 -5.17
CA PRO A 24 -7.10 10.53 -4.46
C PRO A 24 -7.45 10.55 -3.00
N THR A 25 -8.59 10.00 -2.67
CA THR A 25 -9.08 10.05 -1.30
C THR A 25 -8.60 8.92 -0.45
N LEU A 26 -8.01 7.90 -1.04
CA LEU A 26 -7.54 6.76 -0.29
C LEU A 26 -6.06 6.86 0.02
N GLU A 27 -5.63 6.01 0.91
CA GLU A 27 -4.27 6.02 1.41
C GLU A 27 -3.24 5.68 0.34
N THR A 28 -1.98 5.84 0.71
CA THR A 28 -0.84 5.58 -0.16
C THR A 28 -0.15 4.28 0.26
N ILE A 29 0.11 3.42 -0.71
CA ILE A 29 0.68 2.10 -0.47
C ILE A 29 2.04 2.00 -1.15
N LEU A 30 3.04 1.51 -0.42
CA LEU A 30 4.32 1.14 -0.99
C LEU A 30 4.26 -0.35 -1.30
N LEU A 31 4.21 -0.67 -2.58
CA LEU A 31 4.09 -2.04 -3.07
C LEU A 31 5.46 -2.55 -3.49
N VAL A 32 5.89 -3.64 -2.89
CA VAL A 32 7.20 -4.22 -3.16
C VAL A 32 7.03 -5.64 -3.66
N GLU A 33 7.45 -5.87 -4.89
CA GLU A 33 7.30 -7.16 -5.56
C GLU A 33 8.37 -7.27 -6.63
N ASP A 34 9.17 -8.33 -6.61
CA ASP A 34 10.28 -8.45 -7.55
C ASP A 34 9.87 -8.90 -8.95
N GLU A 35 8.72 -9.52 -9.09
CA GLU A 35 8.26 -9.99 -10.39
C GLU A 35 7.44 -8.91 -11.09
N PRO A 36 7.91 -8.38 -12.23
CA PRO A 36 7.25 -7.21 -12.85
C PRO A 36 5.78 -7.45 -13.20
N ALA A 37 5.46 -8.63 -13.73
CA ALA A 37 4.08 -8.91 -14.11
C ALA A 37 3.14 -8.94 -12.91
N VAL A 38 3.59 -9.53 -11.82
CA VAL A 38 2.81 -9.61 -10.58
C VAL A 38 2.69 -8.22 -9.96
N ARG A 39 3.79 -7.49 -9.92
CA ARG A 39 3.78 -6.14 -9.38
C ARG A 39 2.80 -5.25 -10.13
N ASN A 40 2.84 -5.31 -11.46
CA ASN A 40 1.95 -4.53 -12.28
C ASN A 40 0.48 -4.88 -12.03
N LEU A 41 0.20 -6.17 -11.89
CA LEU A 41 -1.16 -6.63 -11.64
C LEU A 41 -1.70 -6.07 -10.33
N PHE A 42 -0.90 -6.16 -9.26
CA PHE A 42 -1.32 -5.64 -7.96
C PHE A 42 -1.44 -4.12 -7.98
N ALA A 43 -0.47 -3.45 -8.62
CA ALA A 43 -0.51 -2.00 -8.69
C ALA A 43 -1.76 -1.50 -9.39
N GLN A 44 -2.15 -2.15 -10.48
CA GLN A 44 -3.35 -1.75 -11.21
C GLN A 44 -4.61 -1.96 -10.38
N ALA A 45 -4.69 -3.09 -9.67
CA ALA A 45 -5.85 -3.36 -8.83
C ALA A 45 -5.99 -2.29 -7.75
N LEU A 46 -4.87 -1.93 -7.12
CA LEU A 46 -4.90 -0.94 -6.05
C LEU A 46 -5.24 0.46 -6.58
N LYS A 47 -4.64 0.84 -7.70
CA LYS A 47 -4.90 2.15 -8.29
C LYS A 47 -6.35 2.29 -8.73
N ARG A 48 -6.91 1.24 -9.29
CA ARG A 48 -8.32 1.27 -9.71
C ARG A 48 -9.25 1.37 -8.53
N ALA A 49 -8.82 0.88 -7.37
CA ALA A 49 -9.63 1.01 -6.16
C ALA A 49 -9.50 2.40 -5.52
N GLY A 50 -8.58 3.24 -6.01
CA GLY A 50 -8.44 4.61 -5.53
C GLY A 50 -7.19 4.90 -4.73
N TYR A 51 -6.34 3.90 -4.52
CA TYR A 51 -5.11 4.10 -3.74
C TYR A 51 -4.01 4.73 -4.59
N SER A 52 -3.16 5.52 -3.94
CA SER A 52 -1.91 5.93 -4.54
C SER A 52 -0.89 4.83 -4.29
N VAL A 53 -0.05 4.53 -5.28
CA VAL A 53 0.87 3.40 -5.17
C VAL A 53 2.26 3.81 -5.60
N TYR A 54 3.24 3.58 -4.73
CA TYR A 54 4.63 3.60 -5.10
C TYR A 54 5.07 2.15 -5.32
N GLU A 55 5.77 1.89 -6.41
CA GLU A 55 6.17 0.53 -6.77
C GLU A 55 7.67 0.37 -6.60
N ALA A 56 8.07 -0.70 -5.95
CA ALA A 56 9.47 -1.05 -5.79
C ALA A 56 9.64 -2.52 -6.17
N ARG A 57 10.75 -2.84 -6.80
CA ARG A 57 11.02 -4.21 -7.23
C ARG A 57 11.88 -4.98 -6.22
N ASN A 58 12.39 -4.30 -5.20
CA ASN A 58 13.17 -4.96 -4.15
C ASN A 58 13.20 -4.07 -2.92
N GLY A 59 13.79 -4.62 -1.85
CA GLY A 59 13.84 -3.91 -0.58
C GLY A 59 14.66 -2.63 -0.64
N GLN A 60 15.75 -2.62 -1.41
CA GLN A 60 16.58 -1.43 -1.50
C GLN A 60 15.84 -0.28 -2.16
N GLU A 61 15.13 -0.58 -3.23
CA GLU A 61 14.32 0.42 -3.92
C GLU A 61 13.20 0.91 -3.02
N ALA A 62 12.60 -0.01 -2.26
CA ALA A 62 11.56 0.35 -1.30
C ALA A 62 12.09 1.30 -0.24
N MET A 63 13.30 1.05 0.26
CA MET A 63 13.90 1.92 1.27
C MET A 63 14.17 3.31 0.73
N LYS A 64 14.60 3.40 -0.53
CA LYS A 64 14.79 4.69 -1.18
C LYS A 64 13.49 5.47 -1.30
N LEU A 65 12.44 4.80 -1.72
CA LEU A 65 11.14 5.43 -1.83
C LEU A 65 10.63 5.88 -0.47
N PHE A 66 10.89 5.09 0.55
CA PHE A 66 10.48 5.45 1.89
C PHE A 66 11.28 6.64 2.41
N ASP A 67 12.56 6.75 2.04
CA ASP A 67 13.36 7.93 2.38
C ASP A 67 12.78 9.20 1.77
N GLN A 68 12.26 9.10 0.56
CA GLN A 68 11.75 10.25 -0.16
C GLN A 68 10.31 10.60 0.20
N HIS A 69 9.48 9.59 0.45
CA HIS A 69 8.03 9.76 0.56
C HIS A 69 7.43 9.15 1.82
N GLY A 70 8.25 8.74 2.78
CA GLY A 70 7.78 7.96 3.91
C GLY A 70 6.64 8.59 4.68
N GLU A 71 6.61 9.91 4.77
CA GLU A 71 5.56 10.59 5.51
C GLU A 71 4.19 10.40 4.89
N SER A 72 4.15 10.23 3.58
CA SER A 72 2.88 10.04 2.88
C SER A 72 2.48 8.58 2.72
N ILE A 73 3.39 7.64 3.03
CA ILE A 73 3.12 6.22 2.86
C ILE A 73 2.39 5.69 4.11
N ASP A 74 1.24 5.10 3.88
CA ASP A 74 0.40 4.59 4.97
C ASP A 74 0.58 3.10 5.20
N MET A 75 0.95 2.35 4.17
CA MET A 75 1.07 0.91 4.26
C MET A 75 2.23 0.40 3.42
N LEU A 76 2.96 -0.58 3.96
CA LEU A 76 3.87 -1.40 3.19
C LEU A 76 3.15 -2.69 2.82
N LEU A 77 3.06 -2.96 1.52
CA LEU A 77 2.52 -4.22 1.00
C LEU A 77 3.66 -4.91 0.26
N THR A 78 4.14 -6.01 0.81
CA THR A 78 5.34 -6.64 0.27
C THR A 78 5.20 -8.16 0.18
N ASP A 79 5.82 -8.73 -0.85
CA ASP A 79 6.02 -10.16 -0.91
C ASP A 79 7.02 -10.54 0.17
N MET A 80 6.86 -11.72 0.75
CA MET A 80 7.78 -12.24 1.76
C MET A 80 9.08 -12.71 1.12
N ARG A 81 9.02 -13.26 -0.06
CA ARG A 81 10.19 -13.86 -0.70
C ARG A 81 10.71 -12.97 -1.80
N MET A 82 11.82 -12.33 -1.51
CA MET A 82 12.51 -11.49 -2.49
C MET A 82 13.99 -11.70 -2.32
N PRO A 83 14.77 -11.56 -3.41
CA PRO A 83 16.23 -11.67 -3.33
C PRO A 83 16.80 -10.59 -2.41
N TYR A 84 17.85 -10.93 -1.72
CA TYR A 84 18.67 -10.03 -0.88
C TYR A 84 17.98 -9.59 0.39
N MET A 85 16.83 -8.97 0.31
CA MET A 85 16.10 -8.52 1.50
C MET A 85 14.66 -9.02 1.39
N GLY A 86 14.27 -9.91 2.28
CA GLY A 86 12.91 -10.42 2.30
C GLY A 86 11.92 -9.41 2.86
N GLY A 87 10.64 -9.74 2.68
CA GLY A 87 9.57 -8.84 3.12
C GLY A 87 9.55 -8.61 4.62
N ALA A 88 9.84 -9.64 5.42
CA ALA A 88 9.84 -9.48 6.87
C ALA A 88 10.97 -8.56 7.32
N GLU A 89 12.14 -8.71 6.72
CA GLU A 89 13.27 -7.86 7.05
C GLU A 89 12.98 -6.41 6.67
N LEU A 90 12.42 -6.20 5.49
CA LEU A 90 12.04 -4.87 5.04
C LEU A 90 11.01 -4.26 5.98
N ALA A 91 10.00 -5.04 6.36
CA ALA A 91 8.96 -4.58 7.28
C ALA A 91 9.56 -4.14 8.61
N HIS A 92 10.52 -4.91 9.10
CA HIS A 92 11.21 -4.59 10.35
C HIS A 92 11.93 -3.25 10.25
N HIS A 93 12.66 -3.04 9.16
CA HIS A 93 13.37 -1.79 8.93
C HIS A 93 12.45 -0.59 8.90
N LEU A 94 11.36 -0.70 8.13
CA LEU A 94 10.47 0.43 7.96
C LEU A 94 9.62 0.70 9.20
N ARG A 95 9.20 -0.34 9.91
CA ARG A 95 8.47 -0.17 11.15
C ARG A 95 9.35 0.49 12.21
N GLY A 96 10.64 0.21 12.20
CA GLY A 96 11.57 0.87 13.09
C GLY A 96 11.69 2.36 12.84
N ARG A 97 11.43 2.80 11.60
CA ARG A 97 11.49 4.21 11.24
C ARG A 97 10.14 4.90 11.44
N ARG A 98 9.04 4.15 11.37
CA ARG A 98 7.72 4.71 11.60
C ARG A 98 6.81 3.66 12.21
N ARG A 99 6.53 3.83 13.49
CA ARG A 99 5.86 2.81 14.27
C ARG A 99 4.42 2.53 13.86
N ASN A 100 3.74 3.52 13.32
CA ASN A 100 2.33 3.36 12.95
C ASN A 100 2.13 2.94 11.51
N LEU A 101 3.21 2.59 10.82
CA LEU A 101 3.11 2.10 9.44
C LEU A 101 2.35 0.77 9.43
N LYS A 102 1.33 0.67 8.58
CA LYS A 102 0.61 -0.59 8.42
C LYS A 102 1.44 -1.54 7.58
N LEU A 103 1.43 -2.81 7.96
CA LEU A 103 2.27 -3.82 7.30
C LEU A 103 1.40 -4.97 6.83
N LEU A 104 1.47 -5.28 5.54
CA LEU A 104 0.77 -6.43 4.96
C LEU A 104 1.74 -7.21 4.09
N CYS A 105 1.97 -8.47 4.43
CA CYS A 105 2.86 -9.33 3.67
C CYS A 105 2.08 -10.38 2.92
N ILE A 106 2.52 -10.67 1.71
CA ILE A 106 1.94 -11.70 0.88
C ILE A 106 2.85 -12.92 0.94
N SER A 107 2.30 -14.08 1.27
CA SER A 107 3.13 -15.26 1.47
C SER A 107 2.37 -16.54 1.17
N GLY A 108 3.10 -17.53 0.63
CA GLY A 108 2.58 -18.88 0.53
C GLY A 108 2.66 -19.63 1.85
N TYR A 109 3.49 -19.14 2.78
CA TYR A 109 3.70 -19.78 4.10
C TYR A 109 3.76 -18.72 5.17
N PRO A 110 2.63 -18.34 5.73
CA PRO A 110 2.62 -17.27 6.73
C PRO A 110 3.05 -17.66 8.13
N GLY A 111 3.56 -18.87 8.33
CA GLY A 111 3.71 -19.42 9.66
C GLY A 111 4.84 -18.90 10.53
N ASN A 112 5.87 -18.26 9.97
CA ASN A 112 7.04 -17.84 10.74
C ASN A 112 7.12 -16.36 10.91
N LEU A 113 6.09 -15.78 11.51
CA LEU A 113 6.01 -14.36 11.56
C LEU A 113 6.43 -13.82 12.89
N ASP A 114 7.10 -12.70 12.83
CA ASP A 114 7.47 -12.01 14.03
C ASP A 114 6.23 -11.33 14.61
N ALA A 115 5.67 -11.95 15.63
CA ALA A 115 4.44 -11.46 16.24
C ALA A 115 4.62 -10.04 16.81
N GLU A 116 5.85 -9.68 17.15
CA GLU A 116 6.11 -8.38 17.72
C GLU A 116 5.89 -7.24 16.71
N LEU A 117 6.06 -7.53 15.44
CA LEU A 117 5.86 -6.50 14.42
C LEU A 117 4.40 -6.27 14.09
N ALA A 118 3.52 -7.15 14.52
CA ALA A 118 2.10 -7.08 14.19
C ALA A 118 1.88 -6.99 12.69
N ILE A 119 2.58 -7.86 11.95
CA ILE A 119 2.43 -7.91 10.50
C ILE A 119 1.21 -8.72 10.15
N ASP A 120 0.38 -8.16 9.29
CA ASP A 120 -0.75 -8.90 8.73
C ASP A 120 -0.33 -9.66 7.49
N PHE A 121 -1.04 -10.73 7.19
CA PHE A 121 -0.68 -11.60 6.08
C PHE A 121 -1.85 -11.89 5.17
N LEU A 122 -1.56 -12.00 3.89
CA LEU A 122 -2.49 -12.51 2.91
C LEU A 122 -1.85 -13.74 2.27
N ALA A 123 -2.48 -14.89 2.45
CA ALA A 123 -1.94 -16.16 1.97
C ALA A 123 -2.25 -16.34 0.48
N LYS A 124 -1.27 -16.84 -0.26
CA LYS A 124 -1.46 -17.21 -1.67
C LYS A 124 -2.12 -18.58 -1.72
N PRO A 125 -3.00 -18.84 -2.69
CA PRO A 125 -3.49 -17.92 -3.72
C PRO A 125 -4.66 -17.08 -3.23
N PHE A 126 -4.84 -15.93 -3.86
CA PHE A 126 -5.94 -15.02 -3.51
C PHE A 126 -6.43 -14.30 -4.76
N SER A 127 -7.66 -13.81 -4.69
CA SER A 127 -8.24 -13.04 -5.79
C SER A 127 -7.94 -11.56 -5.60
N ARG A 128 -8.22 -10.78 -6.66
CA ARG A 128 -8.13 -9.34 -6.56
C ARG A 128 -9.02 -8.80 -5.43
N ASP A 129 -10.23 -9.34 -5.33
CA ASP A 129 -11.15 -8.90 -4.29
C ASP A 129 -10.62 -9.21 -2.90
N ASP A 130 -9.99 -10.37 -2.73
CA ASP A 130 -9.37 -10.74 -1.45
C ASP A 130 -8.26 -9.75 -1.09
N LEU A 131 -7.46 -9.35 -2.07
CA LEU A 131 -6.39 -8.39 -1.85
C LEU A 131 -6.96 -7.05 -1.38
N LEU A 132 -7.94 -6.53 -2.11
CA LEU A 132 -8.53 -5.24 -1.79
C LEU A 132 -9.21 -5.25 -0.43
N LYS A 133 -9.89 -6.34 -0.11
CA LYS A 133 -10.55 -6.48 1.17
C LYS A 133 -9.53 -6.50 2.31
N LYS A 134 -8.45 -7.24 2.13
CA LYS A 134 -7.42 -7.33 3.17
C LYS A 134 -6.70 -6.00 3.35
N VAL A 135 -6.41 -5.31 2.27
CA VAL A 135 -5.79 -3.98 2.34
C VAL A 135 -6.67 -3.03 3.15
N ARG A 136 -7.97 -3.02 2.85
CA ARG A 136 -8.87 -2.13 3.58
C ARG A 136 -8.94 -2.50 5.06
N GLU A 137 -8.99 -3.79 5.33
CA GLU A 137 -9.03 -4.28 6.71
C GLU A 137 -7.81 -3.83 7.51
N VAL A 138 -6.63 -3.95 6.92
CA VAL A 138 -5.38 -3.61 7.60
C VAL A 138 -5.26 -2.09 7.79
N LEU A 139 -5.64 -1.32 6.78
CA LEU A 139 -5.59 0.13 6.89
C LEU A 139 -6.54 0.68 7.95
N ASP A 140 -7.64 -0.01 8.18
CA ASP A 140 -8.66 0.45 9.13
C ASP A 140 -8.37 0.06 10.58
N LYS A 141 -7.31 -0.66 10.84
CA LYS A 141 -6.96 -1.05 12.20
C LYS A 141 -6.52 0.11 13.08
#